data_35095c46550cb91f6688340daa527d9b
#
_entry.id   35095c46550cb91f6688340daa527d9b
#
_cell.length_a   1.000
_cell.length_b   1.000
_cell.length_c   1.000
_cell.angle_alpha   90.00
_cell.angle_beta   90.00
_cell.angle_gamma   90.00
#
_symmetry.space_group_name_H-M   'P 1'
#
loop_
_entity.id
_entity.type
_entity.pdbx_description
1 polymer ?
#
loop_
_entity_poly.entity_id
_entity_poly.type
_entity_poly.pdbx_seq_one_letter_code
_entity_poly.pdbx_strand_id
1 'polypeptide(L)'
;NAFSLFKNYKTALFFIFSMFLGAALQLTNMYADTFLKDFKNIAEYANSTVVHYSTMIVSISQISETLFILTIPFFLKKFGIKKVMLMSMFAWVIRFGFFSFGQPEGIGLILIIISNIVYGMAFDFFNISGSLFVETTTDSKIRSSAQGLFMMMTNGFGAVSGSYLSGVVISRFFTNEVSGLK
;
A
#
# COMPACT_ATOMS: atom_id res chain seq x y z
N ASN A 1 25.26 15.61 -1.48
CA ASN A 1 24.47 15.16 -0.35
C ASN A 1 22.99 15.03 -0.78
N ALA A 2 22.39 13.83 -0.68
CA ALA A 2 21.01 13.59 -1.13
C ALA A 2 20.00 14.49 -0.40
N PHE A 3 20.24 14.88 0.84
CA PHE A 3 19.38 15.82 1.57
C PHE A 3 19.25 17.19 0.91
N SER A 4 20.19 17.58 0.01
CA SER A 4 20.03 18.79 -0.77
C SER A 4 18.81 18.77 -1.70
N LEU A 5 18.28 17.59 -2.02
CA LEU A 5 17.07 17.41 -2.83
C LEU A 5 15.81 17.99 -2.14
N PHE A 6 15.79 18.07 -0.82
CA PHE A 6 14.72 18.75 -0.09
C PHE A 6 14.68 20.27 -0.28
N LYS A 7 15.74 20.89 -0.80
CA LYS A 7 15.74 22.32 -1.17
C LYS A 7 14.89 22.60 -2.40
N ASN A 8 14.70 21.61 -3.27
CA ASN A 8 13.80 21.73 -4.41
C ASN A 8 12.39 21.30 -3.98
N TYR A 9 11.43 22.22 -4.07
CA TYR A 9 10.05 22.01 -3.65
C TYR A 9 9.39 20.76 -4.31
N LYS A 10 9.61 20.55 -5.60
CA LYS A 10 9.02 19.40 -6.32
C LYS A 10 9.56 18.06 -5.80
N THR A 11 10.87 18.00 -5.57
CA THR A 11 11.53 16.79 -5.08
C THR A 11 11.22 16.54 -3.60
N ALA A 12 11.17 17.61 -2.79
CA ALA A 12 10.75 17.52 -1.38
C ALA A 12 9.32 16.97 -1.28
N LEU A 13 8.40 17.51 -2.07
CA LEU A 13 7.01 17.06 -2.12
C LEU A 13 6.91 15.58 -2.53
N PHE A 14 7.69 15.16 -3.53
CA PHE A 14 7.75 13.76 -3.95
C PHE A 14 8.18 12.85 -2.78
N PHE A 15 9.23 13.18 -2.03
CA PHE A 15 9.68 12.37 -0.91
C PHE A 15 8.65 12.33 0.24
N ILE A 16 7.97 13.44 0.51
CA ILE A 16 6.90 13.49 1.52
C ILE A 16 5.73 12.56 1.11
N PHE A 17 5.27 12.63 -0.14
CA PHE A 17 4.23 11.73 -0.61
C PHE A 17 4.69 10.27 -0.66
N SER A 18 5.95 10.02 -0.96
CA SER A 18 6.53 8.67 -0.87
C SER A 18 6.45 8.10 0.55
N MET A 19 6.64 8.93 1.56
CA MET A 19 6.47 8.54 2.96
C MET A 19 5.02 8.16 3.27
N PHE A 20 4.03 8.95 2.83
CA PHE A 20 2.62 8.61 3.03
C PHE A 20 2.21 7.32 2.31
N LEU A 21 2.72 7.09 1.12
CA LEU A 21 2.46 5.84 0.40
C LEU A 21 3.14 4.64 1.06
N GLY A 22 4.32 4.83 1.64
CA GLY A 22 4.96 3.82 2.48
C GLY A 22 4.13 3.49 3.74
N ALA A 23 3.50 4.50 4.34
CA ALA A 23 2.57 4.29 5.45
C ALA A 23 1.32 3.48 5.02
N ALA A 24 0.75 3.79 3.86
CA ALA A 24 -0.38 3.04 3.30
C ALA A 24 -0.01 1.58 2.99
N LEU A 25 1.18 1.35 2.43
CA LEU A 25 1.74 0.01 2.21
C LEU A 25 1.84 -0.77 3.52
N GLN A 26 2.39 -0.13 4.56
CA GLN A 26 2.57 -0.78 5.86
C GLN A 26 1.23 -1.13 6.52
N LEU A 27 0.22 -0.28 6.41
CA LEU A 27 -1.14 -0.56 6.85
C LEU A 27 -1.67 -1.86 6.24
N THR A 28 -1.53 -2.01 4.93
CA THR A 28 -1.93 -3.22 4.22
C THR A 28 -1.17 -4.45 4.73
N ASN A 29 0.14 -4.36 4.86
CA ASN A 29 0.97 -5.49 5.28
C ASN A 29 0.66 -5.96 6.70
N MET A 30 0.32 -5.04 7.60
CA MET A 30 0.01 -5.37 8.99
C MET A 30 -1.43 -5.88 9.20
N TYR A 31 -2.39 -5.30 8.48
CA TYR A 31 -3.79 -5.46 8.86
C TYR A 31 -4.64 -6.20 7.82
N ALA A 32 -4.18 -6.43 6.59
CA ALA A 32 -5.03 -7.08 5.59
C ALA A 32 -5.48 -8.49 6.00
N ASP A 33 -4.58 -9.33 6.46
CA ASP A 33 -4.91 -10.69 6.92
C ASP A 33 -5.70 -10.67 8.23
N THR A 34 -5.31 -9.80 9.18
CA THR A 34 -6.02 -9.62 10.45
C THR A 34 -7.45 -9.18 10.23
N PHE A 35 -7.67 -8.19 9.35
CA PHE A 35 -9.01 -7.71 9.01
C PHE A 35 -9.90 -8.84 8.48
N LEU A 36 -9.38 -9.70 7.61
CA LEU A 36 -10.15 -10.85 7.10
C LEU A 36 -10.44 -11.89 8.19
N LYS A 37 -9.49 -12.11 9.10
CA LYS A 37 -9.66 -13.02 10.24
C LYS A 37 -10.64 -12.49 11.28
N ASP A 38 -10.76 -11.18 11.44
CA ASP A 38 -11.66 -10.57 12.43
C ASP A 38 -13.13 -10.85 12.17
N PHE A 39 -13.51 -11.20 10.94
CA PHE A 39 -14.86 -11.67 10.63
C PHE A 39 -15.26 -12.93 11.40
N LYS A 40 -14.32 -13.69 11.96
CA LYS A 40 -14.62 -14.83 12.85
C LYS A 40 -15.43 -14.44 14.10
N ASN A 41 -15.32 -13.17 14.52
CA ASN A 41 -16.02 -12.64 15.69
C ASN A 41 -17.50 -12.36 15.41
N ILE A 42 -17.94 -12.44 14.15
CA ILE A 42 -19.31 -12.29 13.72
C ILE A 42 -19.85 -13.71 13.48
N ALA A 43 -20.87 -14.12 14.25
CA ALA A 43 -21.41 -15.49 14.24
C ALA A 43 -21.78 -15.98 12.83
N GLU A 44 -22.34 -15.08 11.99
CA GLU A 44 -22.72 -15.35 10.61
C GLU A 44 -21.50 -15.72 9.72
N TYR A 45 -20.35 -15.10 9.96
CA TYR A 45 -19.17 -15.24 9.11
C TYR A 45 -18.05 -16.09 9.71
N ALA A 46 -18.23 -16.59 10.92
CA ALA A 46 -17.19 -17.32 11.66
C ALA A 46 -16.60 -18.52 10.88
N ASN A 47 -17.44 -19.19 10.09
CA ASN A 47 -17.06 -20.33 9.26
C ASN A 47 -16.94 -20.00 7.76
N SER A 48 -16.83 -18.72 7.41
CA SER A 48 -16.73 -18.30 6.01
C SER A 48 -15.39 -18.70 5.39
N THR A 49 -15.38 -18.86 4.07
CA THR A 49 -14.18 -19.11 3.29
C THR A 49 -13.11 -18.03 3.49
N VAL A 50 -13.53 -16.78 3.70
CA VAL A 50 -12.62 -15.65 3.92
C VAL A 50 -11.84 -15.82 5.22
N VAL A 51 -12.49 -16.27 6.29
CA VAL A 51 -11.83 -16.49 7.59
C VAL A 51 -10.86 -17.67 7.51
N HIS A 52 -11.29 -18.81 6.94
CA HIS A 52 -10.46 -20.01 6.83
C HIS A 52 -9.27 -19.85 5.90
N TYR A 53 -9.42 -19.11 4.81
CA TYR A 53 -8.41 -18.95 3.76
C TYR A 53 -7.93 -17.50 3.61
N SER A 54 -7.97 -16.71 4.67
CA SER A 54 -7.58 -15.29 4.65
C SER A 54 -6.20 -15.06 4.04
N THR A 55 -5.21 -15.84 4.47
CA THR A 55 -3.83 -15.76 3.95
C THR A 55 -3.75 -16.08 2.45
N MET A 56 -4.52 -17.06 1.97
CA MET A 56 -4.59 -17.37 0.53
C MET A 56 -5.23 -16.23 -0.26
N ILE A 57 -6.28 -15.61 0.29
CA ILE A 57 -6.94 -14.46 -0.34
C ILE A 57 -5.99 -13.26 -0.40
N VAL A 58 -5.25 -13.00 0.67
CA VAL A 58 -4.23 -11.93 0.67
C VAL A 58 -3.10 -12.24 -0.31
N SER A 59 -2.74 -13.52 -0.52
CA SER A 59 -1.72 -13.92 -1.50
C SER A 59 -2.08 -13.59 -2.96
N ILE A 60 -3.36 -13.35 -3.27
CA ILE A 60 -3.79 -12.84 -4.58
C ILE A 60 -3.08 -11.51 -4.90
N SER A 61 -2.81 -10.68 -3.88
CA SER A 61 -2.08 -9.43 -4.07
C SER A 61 -0.65 -9.64 -4.58
N GLN A 62 0.04 -10.68 -4.12
CA GLN A 62 1.41 -11.02 -4.56
C GLN A 62 1.43 -11.57 -6.00
N ILE A 63 0.42 -12.36 -6.35
CA ILE A 63 0.25 -12.82 -7.74
C ILE A 63 -0.03 -11.62 -8.64
N SER A 64 -0.92 -10.73 -8.22
CA SER A 64 -1.24 -9.50 -8.93
C SER A 64 -0.02 -8.61 -9.13
N GLU A 65 0.79 -8.42 -8.09
CA GLU A 65 2.06 -7.68 -8.14
C GLU A 65 2.96 -8.22 -9.26
N THR A 66 3.19 -9.54 -9.28
CA THR A 66 3.99 -10.19 -10.33
C THR A 66 3.45 -9.92 -11.74
N LEU A 67 2.14 -9.94 -11.93
CA LEU A 67 1.52 -9.66 -13.22
C LEU A 67 1.59 -8.18 -13.62
N PHE A 68 1.36 -7.27 -12.68
CA PHE A 68 1.41 -5.83 -12.96
C PHE A 68 2.82 -5.34 -13.27
N ILE A 69 3.87 -5.89 -12.67
CA ILE A 69 5.28 -5.58 -13.02
C ILE A 69 5.50 -5.75 -14.53
N LEU A 70 4.96 -6.80 -15.15
CA LEU A 70 5.11 -7.05 -16.58
C LEU A 70 4.43 -5.98 -17.46
N THR A 71 3.42 -5.30 -16.93
CA THR A 71 2.68 -4.27 -17.67
C THR A 71 3.31 -2.88 -17.57
N ILE A 72 4.20 -2.64 -16.59
CA ILE A 72 4.78 -1.32 -16.32
C ILE A 72 5.47 -0.69 -17.53
N PRO A 73 6.29 -1.41 -18.32
CA PRO A 73 6.92 -0.81 -19.49
C PRO A 73 5.91 -0.23 -20.49
N PHE A 74 4.77 -0.93 -20.67
CA PHE A 74 3.70 -0.46 -21.53
C PHE A 74 3.08 0.84 -21.00
N PHE A 75 2.75 0.88 -19.70
CA PHE A 75 2.14 2.05 -19.09
C PHE A 75 3.08 3.25 -19.05
N LEU A 76 4.36 3.03 -18.73
CA LEU A 76 5.37 4.09 -18.73
C LEU A 76 5.59 4.67 -20.13
N LYS A 77 5.64 3.82 -21.15
CA LYS A 77 5.78 4.27 -22.56
C LYS A 77 4.57 5.08 -23.02
N LYS A 78 3.36 4.66 -22.63
CA LYS A 78 2.11 5.28 -23.10
C LYS A 78 1.75 6.54 -22.32
N PHE A 79 1.94 6.55 -21.01
CA PHE A 79 1.42 7.60 -20.12
C PHE A 79 2.52 8.44 -19.45
N GLY A 80 3.75 7.94 -19.41
CA GLY A 80 4.89 8.57 -18.73
C GLY A 80 4.84 8.45 -17.20
N ILE A 81 5.97 8.74 -16.57
CA ILE A 81 6.21 8.53 -15.13
C ILE A 81 5.13 9.18 -14.26
N LYS A 82 4.82 10.46 -14.50
CA LYS A 82 3.87 11.21 -13.65
C LYS A 82 2.48 10.59 -13.63
N LYS A 83 1.94 10.18 -14.79
CA LYS A 83 0.59 9.61 -14.86
C LYS A 83 0.56 8.21 -14.25
N VAL A 84 1.62 7.42 -14.43
CA VAL A 84 1.72 6.09 -13.81
C VAL A 84 1.76 6.19 -12.28
N MET A 85 2.48 7.16 -11.72
CA MET A 85 2.45 7.46 -10.28
C MET A 85 1.04 7.86 -9.81
N LEU A 86 0.33 8.70 -10.56
CA LEU A 86 -1.04 9.08 -10.21
C LEU A 86 -2.01 7.89 -10.28
N MET A 87 -1.84 7.00 -11.26
CA MET A 87 -2.61 5.74 -11.33
C MET A 87 -2.39 4.87 -10.09
N SER A 88 -1.15 4.75 -9.63
CA SER A 88 -0.84 4.06 -8.38
C SER A 88 -1.55 4.68 -7.17
N MET A 89 -1.48 5.99 -7.03
CA MET A 89 -2.14 6.69 -5.91
C MET A 89 -3.66 6.46 -5.94
N PHE A 90 -4.28 6.50 -7.12
CA PHE A 90 -5.70 6.20 -7.29
C PHE A 90 -6.02 4.73 -6.98
N ALA A 91 -5.14 3.81 -7.37
CA ALA A 91 -5.28 2.40 -7.04
C ALA A 91 -5.26 2.16 -5.52
N TRP A 92 -4.46 2.90 -4.75
CA TRP A 92 -4.50 2.84 -3.29
C TRP A 92 -5.86 3.28 -2.72
N VAL A 93 -6.46 4.31 -3.26
CA VAL A 93 -7.81 4.76 -2.86
C VAL A 93 -8.84 3.67 -3.14
N ILE A 94 -8.82 3.08 -4.33
CA ILE A 94 -9.71 1.98 -4.71
C ILE A 94 -9.49 0.78 -3.79
N ARG A 95 -8.24 0.41 -3.52
CA ARG A 95 -7.91 -0.72 -2.66
C ARG A 95 -8.56 -0.60 -1.28
N PHE A 96 -8.30 0.51 -0.60
CA PHE A 96 -8.86 0.71 0.74
C PHE A 96 -10.39 0.90 0.71
N GLY A 97 -10.92 1.55 -0.32
CA GLY A 97 -12.36 1.67 -0.52
C GLY A 97 -13.03 0.29 -0.63
N PHE A 98 -12.50 -0.59 -1.47
CA PHE A 98 -13.05 -1.94 -1.63
C PHE A 98 -12.89 -2.80 -0.38
N PHE A 99 -11.77 -2.66 0.35
CA PHE A 99 -11.64 -3.32 1.65
C PHE A 99 -12.68 -2.83 2.65
N SER A 100 -12.95 -1.53 2.69
CA SER A 100 -13.91 -0.92 3.61
C SER A 100 -15.36 -1.45 3.42
N PHE A 101 -15.74 -1.76 2.18
CA PHE A 101 -17.05 -2.34 1.84
C PHE A 101 -17.00 -3.86 1.69
N GLY A 102 -15.84 -4.47 1.91
CA GLY A 102 -15.63 -5.90 1.80
C GLY A 102 -16.36 -6.67 2.90
N GLN A 103 -17.02 -7.77 2.51
CA GLN A 103 -17.66 -8.72 3.41
C GLN A 103 -17.30 -10.14 2.98
N PRO A 104 -17.39 -11.15 3.87
CA PRO A 104 -17.00 -12.51 3.55
C PRO A 104 -17.86 -13.22 2.48
N GLU A 105 -18.99 -12.65 2.09
CA GLU A 105 -19.97 -13.27 1.19
C GLU A 105 -20.46 -12.31 0.10
N GLY A 106 -21.03 -12.88 -0.94
CA GLY A 106 -21.68 -12.15 -2.02
C GLY A 106 -20.77 -11.14 -2.71
N ILE A 107 -21.28 -9.93 -2.93
CA ILE A 107 -20.56 -8.82 -3.58
C ILE A 107 -19.36 -8.37 -2.74
N GLY A 108 -19.44 -8.45 -1.42
CA GLY A 108 -18.35 -8.09 -0.51
C GLY A 108 -17.09 -8.92 -0.72
N LEU A 109 -17.23 -10.23 -0.96
CA LEU A 109 -16.11 -11.11 -1.29
C LEU A 109 -15.45 -10.72 -2.62
N ILE A 110 -16.25 -10.36 -3.61
CA ILE A 110 -15.75 -9.88 -4.90
C ILE A 110 -14.93 -8.59 -4.70
N LEU A 111 -15.40 -7.66 -3.87
CA LEU A 111 -14.68 -6.44 -3.57
C LEU A 111 -13.35 -6.72 -2.88
N ILE A 112 -13.29 -7.66 -1.93
CA ILE A 112 -12.04 -8.10 -1.29
C ILE A 112 -11.06 -8.66 -2.34
N ILE A 113 -11.52 -9.50 -3.25
CA ILE A 113 -10.67 -10.10 -4.29
C ILE A 113 -10.15 -9.00 -5.25
N ILE A 114 -11.02 -8.12 -5.74
CA ILE A 114 -10.64 -7.02 -6.62
C ILE A 114 -9.66 -6.08 -5.91
N SER A 115 -9.87 -5.79 -4.63
CA SER A 115 -8.93 -5.00 -3.82
C SER A 115 -7.53 -5.61 -3.81
N ASN A 116 -7.41 -6.93 -3.65
CA ASN A 116 -6.13 -7.63 -3.70
C ASN A 116 -5.51 -7.62 -5.11
N ILE A 117 -6.31 -7.67 -6.17
CA ILE A 117 -5.82 -7.52 -7.55
C ILE A 117 -5.31 -6.10 -7.79
N VAL A 118 -6.02 -5.07 -7.35
CA VAL A 118 -5.62 -3.67 -7.52
C VAL A 118 -4.33 -3.33 -6.76
N TYR A 119 -4.00 -4.09 -5.73
CA TYR A 119 -2.77 -3.90 -4.96
C TYR A 119 -1.51 -3.94 -5.82
N GLY A 120 -1.38 -4.87 -6.76
CA GLY A 120 -0.22 -4.94 -7.64
C GLY A 120 0.00 -3.63 -8.40
N MET A 121 -1.06 -3.04 -8.96
CA MET A 121 -0.98 -1.73 -9.61
C MET A 121 -0.63 -0.62 -8.60
N ALA A 122 -1.23 -0.65 -7.41
CA ALA A 122 -1.00 0.35 -6.38
C ALA A 122 0.45 0.39 -5.92
N PHE A 123 1.07 -0.77 -5.71
CA PHE A 123 2.42 -0.89 -5.20
C PHE A 123 3.49 -0.68 -6.28
N ASP A 124 3.44 -1.50 -7.35
CA ASP A 124 4.52 -1.52 -8.33
C ASP A 124 4.60 -0.27 -9.20
N PHE A 125 3.45 0.29 -9.59
CA PHE A 125 3.43 1.50 -10.39
C PHE A 125 4.07 2.66 -9.64
N PHE A 126 3.92 2.74 -8.33
CA PHE A 126 4.60 3.77 -7.55
C PHE A 126 6.08 3.49 -7.38
N ASN A 127 6.44 2.28 -6.96
CA ASN A 127 7.83 1.92 -6.69
C ASN A 127 8.72 2.10 -7.92
N ILE A 128 8.31 1.57 -9.06
CA ILE A 128 9.11 1.60 -10.27
C ILE A 128 9.11 3.01 -10.89
N SER A 129 7.95 3.65 -10.98
CA SER A 129 7.91 5.02 -11.53
C SER A 129 8.55 6.05 -10.61
N GLY A 130 8.48 5.86 -9.29
CA GLY A 130 9.17 6.69 -8.31
C GLY A 130 10.69 6.55 -8.39
N SER A 131 11.18 5.32 -8.50
CA SER A 131 12.60 5.04 -8.74
C SER A 131 13.09 5.68 -10.05
N LEU A 132 12.34 5.55 -11.13
CA LEU A 132 12.64 6.20 -12.40
C LEU A 132 12.58 7.73 -12.32
N PHE A 133 11.66 8.28 -11.56
CA PHE A 133 11.62 9.73 -11.31
C PHE A 133 12.90 10.20 -10.63
N VAL A 134 13.35 9.52 -9.58
CA VAL A 134 14.60 9.84 -8.89
C VAL A 134 15.78 9.71 -9.85
N GLU A 135 15.82 8.65 -10.65
CA GLU A 135 16.90 8.41 -11.59
C GLU A 135 17.01 9.50 -12.66
N THR A 136 15.89 9.94 -13.20
CA THR A 136 15.83 10.91 -14.30
C THR A 136 15.96 12.36 -13.86
N THR A 137 15.64 12.67 -12.60
CA THR A 137 15.65 14.05 -12.07
C THR A 137 16.84 14.37 -11.21
N THR A 138 17.67 13.38 -10.89
CA THR A 138 18.81 13.55 -9.97
C THR A 138 20.14 13.46 -10.72
N ASP A 139 21.09 14.33 -10.33
CA ASP A 139 22.48 14.29 -10.84
C ASP A 139 23.10 12.91 -10.59
N SER A 140 23.84 12.41 -11.58
CA SER A 140 24.53 11.11 -11.54
C SER A 140 25.42 10.93 -10.30
N LYS A 141 26.05 12.00 -9.82
CA LYS A 141 26.95 11.98 -8.65
C LYS A 141 26.25 11.64 -7.33
N ILE A 142 24.95 11.91 -7.21
CA ILE A 142 24.17 11.68 -5.98
C ILE A 142 23.00 10.72 -6.18
N ARG A 143 22.87 10.14 -7.37
CA ARG A 143 21.72 9.29 -7.76
C ARG A 143 21.53 8.10 -6.83
N SER A 144 22.59 7.35 -6.52
CA SER A 144 22.51 6.21 -5.59
C SER A 144 22.05 6.64 -4.19
N SER A 145 22.55 7.78 -3.71
CA SER A 145 22.13 8.33 -2.43
C SER A 145 20.67 8.83 -2.46
N ALA A 146 20.20 9.32 -3.60
CA ALA A 146 18.81 9.72 -3.79
C ALA A 146 17.86 8.52 -3.84
N GLN A 147 18.27 7.40 -4.46
CA GLN A 147 17.54 6.14 -4.41
C GLN A 147 17.47 5.60 -2.98
N GLY A 148 18.57 5.63 -2.24
CA GLY A 148 18.58 5.28 -0.82
C GLY A 148 17.64 6.16 0.02
N LEU A 149 17.59 7.47 -0.27
CA LEU A 149 16.66 8.39 0.38
C LEU A 149 15.20 8.06 0.03
N PHE A 150 14.89 7.71 -1.22
CA PHE A 150 13.57 7.26 -1.62
C PHE A 150 13.12 6.02 -0.85
N MET A 151 13.98 5.00 -0.76
CA MET A 151 13.72 3.79 0.02
C MET A 151 13.58 4.07 1.52
N MET A 152 14.37 4.99 2.06
CA MET A 152 14.27 5.40 3.46
C MET A 152 12.95 6.13 3.75
N MET A 153 12.48 6.97 2.84
CA MET A 153 11.20 7.66 2.99
C MET A 153 10.01 6.70 2.89
N THR A 154 10.04 5.74 1.97
CA THR A 154 8.96 4.76 1.80
C THR A 154 8.99 3.67 2.87
N ASN A 155 10.05 2.86 2.88
CA ASN A 155 10.15 1.64 3.69
C ASN A 155 10.71 1.89 5.10
N GLY A 156 11.31 3.05 5.35
CA GLY A 156 11.78 3.49 6.66
C GLY A 156 10.73 4.36 7.35
N PHE A 157 10.78 5.66 7.12
CA PHE A 157 9.90 6.62 7.80
C PHE A 157 8.42 6.37 7.51
N GLY A 158 8.06 6.00 6.28
CA GLY A 158 6.69 5.66 5.91
C GLY A 158 6.19 4.45 6.72
N ALA A 159 6.95 3.37 6.73
CA ALA A 159 6.58 2.16 7.44
C ALA A 159 6.47 2.39 8.96
N VAL A 160 7.45 3.07 9.57
CA VAL A 160 7.45 3.36 11.01
C VAL A 160 6.27 4.26 11.39
N SER A 161 6.05 5.35 10.65
CA SER A 161 4.93 6.26 10.91
C SER A 161 3.59 5.58 10.68
N GLY A 162 3.46 4.78 9.63
CA GLY A 162 2.26 4.00 9.33
C GLY A 162 1.93 3.00 10.43
N SER A 163 2.93 2.24 10.89
CA SER A 163 2.75 1.27 11.98
C SER A 163 2.35 1.94 13.29
N TYR A 164 3.05 3.00 13.67
CA TYR A 164 2.78 3.71 14.92
C TYR A 164 1.40 4.39 14.92
N LEU A 165 1.11 5.17 13.88
CA LEU A 165 -0.16 5.91 13.79
C LEU A 165 -1.35 4.97 13.68
N SER A 166 -1.25 3.92 12.88
CA SER A 166 -2.33 2.93 12.76
C SER A 166 -2.57 2.20 14.07
N GLY A 167 -1.51 1.80 14.77
CA GLY A 167 -1.61 1.17 16.08
C GLY A 167 -2.33 2.06 17.10
N VAL A 168 -1.96 3.35 17.16
CA VAL A 168 -2.62 4.33 18.05
C VAL A 168 -4.10 4.52 17.68
N VAL A 169 -4.40 4.68 16.39
CA VAL A 169 -5.78 4.89 15.92
C VAL A 169 -6.64 3.66 16.20
N ILE A 170 -6.15 2.48 15.85
CA ILE A 170 -6.91 1.23 16.05
C ILE A 170 -7.12 0.97 17.54
N SER A 171 -6.09 1.10 18.37
CA SER A 171 -6.22 0.86 19.81
C SER A 171 -7.16 1.84 20.49
N ARG A 172 -7.20 3.10 20.03
CA ARG A 172 -8.01 4.15 20.68
C ARG A 172 -9.46 4.20 20.22
N PHE A 173 -9.73 3.85 18.95
CA PHE A 173 -11.05 4.08 18.36
C PHE A 173 -11.75 2.80 17.90
N PHE A 174 -11.02 1.71 17.67
CA PHE A 174 -11.59 0.51 17.07
C PHE A 174 -11.38 -0.75 17.91
N THR A 175 -10.55 -0.71 18.94
CA THR A 175 -10.48 -1.79 19.92
C THR A 175 -11.58 -1.54 20.93
N ASN A 176 -12.70 -2.23 20.79
CA ASN A 176 -13.64 -2.35 21.88
C ASN A 176 -12.92 -3.11 22.99
N GLU A 177 -12.66 -2.46 24.12
CA GLU A 177 -12.43 -3.18 25.35
C GLU A 177 -13.68 -4.04 25.59
N VAL A 178 -13.59 -5.32 25.25
CA VAL A 178 -14.52 -6.30 25.77
C VAL A 178 -14.20 -6.36 27.26
N SER A 179 -14.84 -5.45 27.99
CA SER A 179 -14.79 -5.40 29.44
C SER A 179 -15.23 -6.77 29.97
N GLY A 180 -14.28 -7.61 30.33
CA GLY A 180 -14.58 -8.86 31.01
C GLY A 180 -13.78 -10.08 30.59
N LEU A 181 -12.90 -10.02 29.61
CA LEU A 181 -11.92 -11.10 29.36
C LEU A 181 -10.55 -10.65 29.85
N LYS A 182 -10.27 -10.93 31.12
CA LYS A 182 -8.91 -11.06 31.65
C LYS A 182 -8.36 -12.43 31.28
#